data_922f43de5b1df4b915e43361e532d54e
#
_entry.id   922f43de5b1df4b915e43361e532d54e
#
_cell.length_a   1.000
_cell.length_b   1.000
_cell.length_c   1.000
_cell.angle_alpha   90.00
_cell.angle_beta   90.00
_cell.angle_gamma   90.00
#
_symmetry.space_group_name_H-M   'P 1'
#
loop_
_entity.id
_entity.type
_entity.pdbx_description
1 polymer ?
#
loop_
_entity_poly.entity_id
_entity_poly.type
_entity_poly.pdbx_seq_one_letter_code
_entity_poly.pdbx_strand_id
1 'polypeptide(L)'
;MTFPKENKITKGQWFCKEGENQDVILSTRARIVRNLADFSFPNFLTKSETERVGIIILDALKDDSVCEYYAVKKEEMSEKSLKLLNECGILKESLKEYSSVVLSNDGLSSLIINSTDHVKISSIVAGLNVEEAMKNVYRIDEVLQTKLQFAASYDFGYLSSRIKDSGTGLKFSVYCHIPGIVLSGEFETLKKEINKKGYCIKKVFDSTTDYEKENYIFELSTDLNLCQTEIDQSIDLKSICQLIIKKERKIKAFFADNKSVYAQNFVQKSWGKVLFSLFFDFNEAMSVIMAIKFGVELKIISLPQEINFVSLIYQIKDHHIDYLLDNYDFSFEEEIADNHKMKIQRLRAVILQQSFEKIELKG
;
A
#
# COMPACT_ATOMS: atom_id res chain seq x y z
N MET A 1 -15.88 21.66 1.06
CA MET A 1 -14.62 21.26 1.71
C MET A 1 -13.57 21.10 0.64
N THR A 2 -12.54 21.92 0.63
CA THR A 2 -11.40 21.80 -0.29
C THR A 2 -10.45 20.77 0.27
N PHE A 3 -9.94 19.85 -0.59
CA PHE A 3 -8.81 18.99 -0.24
C PHE A 3 -7.70 19.84 0.39
N PRO A 4 -7.06 19.40 1.48
CA PRO A 4 -5.92 20.10 2.02
C PRO A 4 -4.91 20.26 0.89
N LYS A 5 -4.37 21.48 0.73
CA LYS A 5 -3.32 21.75 -0.26
C LYS A 5 -2.24 20.67 -0.10
N GLU A 6 -1.91 19.99 -1.18
CA GLU A 6 -1.19 18.71 -1.29
C GLU A 6 0.10 18.55 -0.47
N ASN A 7 0.78 19.61 -0.08
CA ASN A 7 1.92 19.57 0.85
C ASN A 7 1.61 19.00 2.26
N LYS A 8 0.34 18.92 2.67
CA LYS A 8 -0.05 18.28 3.93
C LYS A 8 -0.36 16.78 3.76
N ILE A 9 -0.83 16.36 2.57
CA ILE A 9 -1.15 14.95 2.30
C ILE A 9 0.12 14.11 2.20
N THR A 10 1.21 14.63 1.66
CA THR A 10 2.44 13.85 1.45
C THR A 10 3.30 13.69 2.69
N LYS A 11 3.41 14.69 3.56
CA LYS A 11 4.30 14.62 4.75
C LYS A 11 3.79 13.76 5.90
N GLY A 12 2.48 13.54 6.02
CA GLY A 12 1.89 12.69 7.07
C GLY A 12 1.72 11.23 6.68
N GLN A 13 1.89 10.90 5.40
CA GLN A 13 1.58 9.57 4.87
C GLN A 13 2.53 8.49 5.41
N TRP A 14 1.99 7.29 5.60
CA TRP A 14 2.71 6.13 6.10
C TRP A 14 4.01 5.83 5.31
N PHE A 15 4.02 6.04 3.99
CA PHE A 15 5.18 5.76 3.14
C PHE A 15 6.35 6.75 3.31
N CYS A 16 6.13 7.87 4.01
CA CYS A 16 7.19 8.80 4.41
C CYS A 16 7.79 8.47 5.78
N LYS A 17 7.21 7.50 6.50
CA LYS A 17 7.67 7.08 7.82
C LYS A 17 8.61 5.88 7.72
N GLU A 18 9.47 5.72 8.70
CA GLU A 18 10.26 4.52 8.90
C GLU A 18 9.49 3.51 9.74
N GLY A 19 9.71 2.23 9.48
CA GLY A 19 9.05 1.14 10.20
C GLY A 19 9.98 -0.02 10.50
N GLU A 20 9.63 -0.80 11.50
CA GLU A 20 10.39 -1.99 11.87
C GLU A 20 10.45 -3.01 10.74
N ASN A 21 11.61 -3.62 10.57
CA ASN A 21 11.87 -4.64 9.55
C ASN A 21 11.57 -4.19 8.10
N GLN A 22 11.70 -2.89 7.80
CA GLN A 22 11.38 -2.30 6.49
C GLN A 22 12.34 -2.75 5.38
N ASP A 23 13.43 -3.39 5.73
CA ASP A 23 14.30 -4.12 4.80
C ASP A 23 13.56 -5.26 4.06
N VAL A 24 12.57 -5.89 4.72
CA VAL A 24 11.76 -6.98 4.16
C VAL A 24 10.28 -6.62 4.11
N ILE A 25 9.72 -6.04 5.16
CA ILE A 25 8.30 -5.68 5.25
C ILE A 25 8.14 -4.19 4.96
N LEU A 26 7.55 -3.84 3.82
CA LEU A 26 7.40 -2.44 3.40
C LEU A 26 6.28 -1.74 4.16
N SER A 27 5.16 -2.42 4.37
CA SER A 27 4.01 -1.87 5.11
C SER A 27 3.12 -2.95 5.68
N THR A 28 2.39 -2.61 6.75
CA THR A 28 1.32 -3.39 7.36
C THR A 28 0.01 -2.65 7.22
N ARG A 29 -1.04 -3.34 6.79
CA ARG A 29 -2.39 -2.79 6.67
C ARG A 29 -3.36 -3.64 7.47
N ALA A 30 -4.17 -2.98 8.31
CA ALA A 30 -5.38 -3.54 8.90
C ALA A 30 -6.62 -2.93 8.23
N ARG A 31 -7.69 -3.72 8.10
CA ARG A 31 -8.96 -3.29 7.53
C ARG A 31 -10.10 -3.95 8.27
N ILE A 32 -11.10 -3.15 8.67
CA ILE A 32 -12.35 -3.63 9.26
C ILE A 32 -13.51 -3.25 8.33
N VAL A 33 -14.50 -4.14 8.21
CA VAL A 33 -15.76 -3.87 7.50
C VAL A 33 -16.93 -3.97 8.46
N ARG A 34 -17.91 -3.04 8.32
CA ARG A 34 -19.13 -2.99 9.13
C ARG A 34 -20.34 -2.61 8.28
N ASN A 35 -21.48 -3.15 8.65
CA ASN A 35 -22.78 -2.76 8.11
C ASN A 35 -23.70 -2.36 9.24
N LEU A 36 -24.56 -1.35 9.02
CA LEU A 36 -25.53 -0.88 10.02
C LEU A 36 -26.67 -1.89 10.13
N ALA A 37 -27.13 -2.15 11.36
CA ALA A 37 -28.19 -3.13 11.62
C ALA A 37 -29.56 -2.74 11.04
N ASP A 38 -29.84 -1.43 11.03
CA ASP A 38 -31.16 -0.90 10.62
C ASP A 38 -31.30 -0.65 9.12
N PHE A 39 -30.28 -1.01 8.32
CA PHE A 39 -30.27 -0.79 6.88
C PHE A 39 -29.98 -2.09 6.11
N SER A 40 -30.57 -2.20 4.92
CA SER A 40 -30.21 -3.23 3.97
C SER A 40 -28.74 -3.04 3.50
N PHE A 41 -28.07 -4.10 3.05
CA PHE A 41 -26.72 -3.97 2.51
C PHE A 41 -26.66 -2.98 1.34
N PRO A 42 -25.50 -2.33 1.07
CA PRO A 42 -25.37 -1.22 0.11
C PRO A 42 -25.92 -1.48 -1.30
N ASN A 43 -25.96 -2.73 -1.75
CA ASN A 43 -26.51 -3.09 -3.06
C ASN A 43 -28.04 -2.99 -3.16
N PHE A 44 -28.73 -2.92 -2.01
CA PHE A 44 -30.18 -2.94 -1.90
C PHE A 44 -30.74 -1.60 -1.35
N LEU A 45 -29.88 -0.63 -1.07
CA LEU A 45 -30.27 0.69 -0.60
C LEU A 45 -30.84 1.52 -1.74
N THR A 46 -31.89 2.28 -1.44
CA THR A 46 -32.33 3.40 -2.25
C THR A 46 -31.32 4.56 -2.15
N LYS A 47 -31.39 5.52 -3.08
CA LYS A 47 -30.57 6.73 -3.02
C LYS A 47 -30.69 7.45 -1.68
N SER A 48 -31.92 7.67 -1.20
CA SER A 48 -32.19 8.36 0.06
C SER A 48 -31.62 7.62 1.27
N GLU A 49 -31.70 6.30 1.29
CA GLU A 49 -31.10 5.48 2.37
C GLU A 49 -29.59 5.54 2.32
N THR A 50 -28.98 5.49 1.13
CA THR A 50 -27.53 5.61 0.94
C THR A 50 -27.01 6.94 1.47
N GLU A 51 -27.69 8.06 1.13
CA GLU A 51 -27.35 9.38 1.65
C GLU A 51 -27.49 9.44 3.18
N ARG A 52 -28.56 8.85 3.72
CA ARG A 52 -28.81 8.79 5.17
C ARG A 52 -27.74 8.00 5.91
N VAL A 53 -27.34 6.83 5.39
CA VAL A 53 -26.22 6.03 5.93
C VAL A 53 -24.93 6.86 5.96
N GLY A 54 -24.62 7.57 4.87
CA GLY A 54 -23.45 8.44 4.82
C GLY A 54 -23.46 9.54 5.88
N ILE A 55 -24.60 10.21 6.06
CA ILE A 55 -24.76 11.27 7.06
C ILE A 55 -24.58 10.72 8.48
N ILE A 56 -25.21 9.60 8.81
CA ILE A 56 -25.14 8.97 10.14
C ILE A 56 -23.71 8.58 10.50
N ILE A 57 -22.97 7.96 9.56
CA ILE A 57 -21.59 7.58 9.79
C ILE A 57 -20.68 8.81 9.96
N LEU A 58 -20.84 9.83 9.12
CA LEU A 58 -20.08 11.08 9.24
C LEU A 58 -20.38 11.84 10.52
N ASP A 59 -21.63 11.79 11.00
CA ASP A 59 -22.01 12.43 12.27
C ASP A 59 -21.40 11.70 13.47
N ALA A 60 -21.37 10.38 13.44
CA ALA A 60 -20.72 9.58 14.47
C ALA A 60 -19.21 9.86 14.57
N LEU A 61 -18.52 10.09 13.44
CA LEU A 61 -17.10 10.43 13.44
C LEU A 61 -16.76 11.78 14.07
N LYS A 62 -17.71 12.71 14.20
CA LYS A 62 -17.47 14.00 14.84
C LYS A 62 -17.16 13.88 16.34
N ASP A 63 -17.53 12.76 16.97
CA ASP A 63 -17.27 12.49 18.38
C ASP A 63 -15.85 11.98 18.64
N ASP A 64 -15.06 11.71 17.60
CA ASP A 64 -13.64 11.37 17.78
C ASP A 64 -12.86 12.61 18.25
N SER A 65 -12.55 12.62 19.54
CA SER A 65 -11.77 13.70 20.16
C SER A 65 -10.26 13.64 19.84
N VAL A 66 -9.80 12.56 19.21
CA VAL A 66 -8.37 12.29 18.98
C VAL A 66 -7.96 12.67 17.55
N CYS A 67 -8.87 12.53 16.59
CA CYS A 67 -8.54 12.69 15.18
C CYS A 67 -9.58 13.52 14.43
N GLU A 68 -9.11 14.42 13.61
CA GLU A 68 -9.94 15.14 12.64
C GLU A 68 -10.03 14.37 11.34
N TYR A 69 -11.16 14.48 10.66
CA TYR A 69 -11.44 13.77 9.42
C TYR A 69 -11.83 14.72 8.29
N TYR A 70 -11.33 14.41 7.10
CA TYR A 70 -11.68 15.08 5.85
C TYR A 70 -12.52 14.13 5.00
N ALA A 71 -13.80 14.47 4.80
CA ALA A 71 -14.72 13.66 4.00
C ALA A 71 -14.96 14.31 2.64
N VAL A 72 -14.93 13.52 1.58
CA VAL A 72 -15.23 13.95 0.21
C VAL A 72 -16.13 12.91 -0.45
N LYS A 73 -17.22 13.34 -1.07
CA LYS A 73 -18.10 12.50 -1.86
C LYS A 73 -17.45 12.20 -3.22
N LYS A 74 -17.71 11.01 -3.75
CA LYS A 74 -17.22 10.62 -5.09
C LYS A 74 -17.59 11.64 -6.17
N GLU A 75 -18.82 12.18 -6.12
CA GLU A 75 -19.33 13.16 -7.08
C GLU A 75 -18.52 14.48 -7.09
N GLU A 76 -17.87 14.82 -5.97
CA GLU A 76 -17.03 16.00 -5.81
C GLU A 76 -15.57 15.77 -6.19
N MET A 77 -15.20 14.51 -6.46
CA MET A 77 -13.81 14.12 -6.78
C MET A 77 -13.53 14.22 -8.27
N SER A 78 -12.41 14.82 -8.63
CA SER A 78 -11.88 14.72 -9.99
C SER A 78 -11.34 13.30 -10.26
N GLU A 79 -11.24 12.93 -11.55
CA GLU A 79 -10.58 11.67 -11.92
C GLU A 79 -9.13 11.59 -11.42
N LYS A 80 -8.41 12.73 -11.44
CA LYS A 80 -7.04 12.82 -10.91
C LYS A 80 -6.99 12.48 -9.42
N SER A 81 -7.93 13.02 -8.62
CA SER A 81 -8.03 12.72 -7.19
C SER A 81 -8.31 11.24 -6.92
N LEU A 82 -9.23 10.62 -7.68
CA LEU A 82 -9.54 9.20 -7.54
C LEU A 82 -8.34 8.31 -7.85
N LYS A 83 -7.58 8.64 -8.89
CA LYS A 83 -6.38 7.93 -9.28
C LYS A 83 -5.26 8.09 -8.23
N LEU A 84 -5.09 9.30 -7.69
CA LEU A 84 -4.13 9.55 -6.60
C LEU A 84 -4.46 8.72 -5.34
N LEU A 85 -5.73 8.66 -4.93
CA LEU A 85 -6.16 7.82 -3.80
C LEU A 85 -5.92 6.33 -4.04
N ASN A 86 -6.08 5.87 -5.29
CA ASN A 86 -5.74 4.51 -5.67
C ASN A 86 -4.22 4.26 -5.59
N GLU A 87 -3.42 5.18 -6.11
CA GLU A 87 -1.96 5.11 -6.03
C GLU A 87 -1.44 5.10 -4.59
N CYS A 88 -2.08 5.85 -3.67
CA CYS A 88 -1.76 5.84 -2.25
C CYS A 88 -2.21 4.55 -1.54
N GLY A 89 -2.87 3.62 -2.23
CA GLY A 89 -3.37 2.37 -1.66
C GLY A 89 -4.63 2.53 -0.80
N ILE A 90 -5.24 3.71 -0.78
CA ILE A 90 -6.49 3.99 -0.05
C ILE A 90 -7.65 3.30 -0.74
N LEU A 91 -7.75 3.44 -2.06
CA LEU A 91 -8.74 2.76 -2.88
C LEU A 91 -8.12 1.50 -3.49
N LYS A 92 -8.71 0.33 -3.21
CA LYS A 92 -8.38 -0.95 -3.89
C LYS A 92 -9.52 -1.43 -4.79
N GLU A 93 -10.63 -0.71 -4.81
CA GLU A 93 -11.83 -1.01 -5.59
C GLU A 93 -12.45 0.29 -6.12
N SER A 94 -13.23 0.18 -7.18
CA SER A 94 -13.97 1.33 -7.73
C SER A 94 -15.03 1.79 -6.73
N LEU A 95 -15.13 3.09 -6.54
CA LEU A 95 -16.19 3.70 -5.75
C LEU A 95 -17.52 3.63 -6.50
N LYS A 96 -18.59 3.29 -5.79
CA LYS A 96 -19.96 3.37 -6.30
C LYS A 96 -20.44 4.82 -6.30
N GLU A 97 -21.52 5.08 -7.03
CA GLU A 97 -22.27 6.33 -6.88
C GLU A 97 -22.68 6.53 -5.41
N TYR A 98 -22.64 7.74 -4.93
CA TYR A 98 -22.89 8.11 -3.52
C TYR A 98 -21.91 7.54 -2.48
N SER A 99 -20.80 6.95 -2.90
CA SER A 99 -19.71 6.60 -1.96
C SER A 99 -19.01 7.87 -1.49
N SER A 100 -18.49 7.82 -0.27
CA SER A 100 -17.62 8.87 0.27
C SER A 100 -16.29 8.27 0.73
N VAL A 101 -15.21 9.04 0.58
CA VAL A 101 -13.90 8.74 1.14
C VAL A 101 -13.63 9.69 2.29
N VAL A 102 -13.19 9.15 3.39
CA VAL A 102 -12.83 9.91 4.60
C VAL A 102 -11.38 9.61 4.91
N LEU A 103 -10.60 10.65 5.13
CA LEU A 103 -9.17 10.57 5.46
C LEU A 103 -8.95 11.16 6.85
N SER A 104 -8.15 10.49 7.67
CA SER A 104 -7.67 11.04 8.93
C SER A 104 -6.60 12.10 8.67
N ASN A 105 -6.51 13.10 9.54
CA ASN A 105 -5.54 14.19 9.42
C ASN A 105 -4.09 13.74 9.59
N ASP A 106 -3.87 12.59 10.25
CA ASP A 106 -2.54 11.97 10.43
C ASP A 106 -2.08 11.17 9.20
N GLY A 107 -2.96 10.98 8.19
CA GLY A 107 -2.68 10.26 6.96
C GLY A 107 -2.52 8.75 7.12
N LEU A 108 -2.80 8.17 8.30
CA LEU A 108 -2.64 6.73 8.58
C LEU A 108 -3.91 5.93 8.37
N SER A 109 -5.08 6.57 8.52
CA SER A 109 -6.37 5.90 8.46
C SER A 109 -7.27 6.49 7.39
N SER A 110 -8.11 5.64 6.83
CA SER A 110 -9.11 6.04 5.84
C SER A 110 -10.38 5.21 6.01
N LEU A 111 -11.52 5.84 5.69
CA LEU A 111 -12.79 5.12 5.62
C LEU A 111 -13.35 5.26 4.20
N ILE A 112 -14.00 4.22 3.73
CA ILE A 112 -14.82 4.25 2.52
C ILE A 112 -16.25 3.95 2.97
N ILE A 113 -17.15 4.89 2.70
CA ILE A 113 -18.57 4.80 3.07
C ILE A 113 -19.36 4.43 1.83
N ASN A 114 -20.34 3.52 1.97
CA ASN A 114 -21.24 3.08 0.91
C ASN A 114 -20.51 2.49 -0.34
N SER A 115 -19.53 1.62 -0.11
CA SER A 115 -18.90 0.83 -1.19
C SER A 115 -19.56 -0.57 -1.27
N THR A 116 -18.81 -1.64 -1.02
CA THR A 116 -19.37 -3.00 -0.90
C THR A 116 -20.11 -3.17 0.41
N ASP A 117 -19.65 -2.54 1.48
CA ASP A 117 -20.24 -2.49 2.81
C ASP A 117 -20.51 -1.03 3.18
N HIS A 118 -21.33 -0.76 4.23
CA HIS A 118 -21.66 0.60 4.66
C HIS A 118 -20.43 1.37 5.09
N VAL A 119 -19.51 0.74 5.82
CA VAL A 119 -18.23 1.36 6.19
C VAL A 119 -17.10 0.34 6.10
N LYS A 120 -16.01 0.77 5.51
CA LYS A 120 -14.74 0.06 5.46
C LYS A 120 -13.67 0.97 6.05
N ILE A 121 -13.17 0.61 7.21
CA ILE A 121 -12.09 1.31 7.91
C ILE A 121 -10.78 0.65 7.54
N SER A 122 -9.76 1.44 7.20
CA SER A 122 -8.43 0.91 6.89
C SER A 122 -7.36 1.78 7.54
N SER A 123 -6.30 1.14 8.02
CA SER A 123 -5.07 1.82 8.43
C SER A 123 -3.86 1.16 7.77
N ILE A 124 -2.92 1.99 7.33
CA ILE A 124 -1.65 1.52 6.74
C ILE A 124 -0.52 2.18 7.52
N VAL A 125 0.45 1.36 7.94
CA VAL A 125 1.63 1.79 8.69
C VAL A 125 2.90 1.26 8.02
N ALA A 126 4.02 1.96 8.20
CA ALA A 126 5.31 1.55 7.66
C ALA A 126 5.85 0.31 8.39
N GLY A 127 6.54 -0.56 7.66
CA GLY A 127 7.17 -1.75 8.21
C GLY A 127 6.19 -2.77 8.80
N LEU A 128 6.69 -3.61 9.71
CA LEU A 128 5.91 -4.59 10.44
C LEU A 128 5.41 -4.03 11.76
N ASN A 129 4.21 -3.47 11.76
CA ASN A 129 3.58 -2.94 12.97
C ASN A 129 2.07 -3.29 12.99
N VAL A 130 1.78 -4.52 13.35
CA VAL A 130 0.40 -5.07 13.38
C VAL A 130 -0.42 -4.39 14.46
N GLU A 131 0.19 -4.12 15.63
CA GLU A 131 -0.47 -3.49 16.78
C GLU A 131 -0.96 -2.09 16.46
N GLU A 132 -0.11 -1.27 15.85
CA GLU A 132 -0.48 0.10 15.51
C GLU A 132 -1.58 0.11 14.44
N ALA A 133 -1.46 -0.73 13.40
CA ALA A 133 -2.49 -0.85 12.38
C ALA A 133 -3.84 -1.28 12.96
N MET A 134 -3.84 -2.27 13.89
CA MET A 134 -5.04 -2.67 14.64
C MET A 134 -5.59 -1.55 15.51
N LYS A 135 -4.76 -0.94 16.34
CA LYS A 135 -5.15 0.15 17.23
C LYS A 135 -5.87 1.27 16.48
N ASN A 136 -5.34 1.64 15.32
CA ASN A 136 -5.91 2.71 14.51
C ASN A 136 -7.32 2.37 13.99
N VAL A 137 -7.53 1.14 13.47
CA VAL A 137 -8.84 0.75 12.95
C VAL A 137 -9.86 0.52 14.06
N TYR A 138 -9.44 -0.08 15.21
CA TYR A 138 -10.35 -0.31 16.33
C TYR A 138 -10.75 0.99 17.03
N ARG A 139 -9.86 1.95 17.17
CA ARG A 139 -10.21 3.27 17.70
C ARG A 139 -11.37 3.90 16.93
N ILE A 140 -11.32 3.84 15.61
CA ILE A 140 -12.40 4.37 14.75
C ILE A 140 -13.66 3.52 14.87
N ASP A 141 -13.53 2.20 14.90
CA ASP A 141 -14.65 1.28 15.07
C ASP A 141 -15.37 1.51 16.40
N GLU A 142 -14.63 1.70 17.51
CA GLU A 142 -15.16 2.03 18.83
C GLU A 142 -15.90 3.36 18.83
N VAL A 143 -15.33 4.41 18.22
CA VAL A 143 -16.02 5.71 18.08
C VAL A 143 -17.35 5.54 17.35
N LEU A 144 -17.39 4.80 16.25
CA LEU A 144 -18.63 4.56 15.51
C LEU A 144 -19.64 3.76 16.35
N GLN A 145 -19.20 2.79 17.14
CA GLN A 145 -20.06 1.96 17.99
C GLN A 145 -20.72 2.75 19.14
N THR A 146 -20.24 3.93 19.49
CA THR A 146 -20.89 4.78 20.50
C THR A 146 -22.28 5.25 20.06
N LYS A 147 -22.50 5.40 18.75
CA LYS A 147 -23.76 5.89 18.17
C LYS A 147 -24.44 4.90 17.22
N LEU A 148 -23.70 3.94 16.70
CA LEU A 148 -24.16 3.06 15.63
C LEU A 148 -24.23 1.62 16.10
N GLN A 149 -25.30 0.93 15.74
CA GLN A 149 -25.43 -0.50 15.90
C GLN A 149 -25.05 -1.21 14.60
N PHE A 150 -24.06 -2.11 14.67
CA PHE A 150 -23.63 -2.89 13.52
C PHE A 150 -24.37 -4.22 13.41
N ALA A 151 -24.64 -4.63 12.18
CA ALA A 151 -25.27 -5.90 11.86
C ALA A 151 -24.34 -7.06 12.28
N ALA A 152 -24.81 -7.87 13.23
CA ALA A 152 -24.10 -9.03 13.72
C ALA A 152 -25.06 -10.20 13.95
N SER A 153 -24.53 -11.41 13.86
CA SER A 153 -25.22 -12.66 14.17
C SER A 153 -24.46 -13.39 15.25
N TYR A 154 -25.18 -14.12 16.11
CA TYR A 154 -24.57 -14.97 17.13
C TYR A 154 -23.62 -16.01 16.51
N ASP A 155 -24.04 -16.63 15.39
CA ASP A 155 -23.29 -17.71 14.74
C ASP A 155 -22.13 -17.21 13.85
N PHE A 156 -22.26 -16.00 13.25
CA PHE A 156 -21.35 -15.53 12.21
C PHE A 156 -20.59 -14.24 12.57
N GLY A 157 -20.79 -13.68 13.74
CA GLY A 157 -20.21 -12.40 14.12
C GLY A 157 -20.73 -11.24 13.27
N TYR A 158 -19.91 -10.25 12.95
CA TYR A 158 -20.30 -9.13 12.09
C TYR A 158 -20.61 -9.60 10.68
N LEU A 159 -21.74 -9.13 10.16
CA LEU A 159 -22.23 -9.49 8.83
C LEU A 159 -21.67 -8.54 7.77
N SER A 160 -21.16 -9.10 6.70
CA SER A 160 -20.62 -8.34 5.57
C SER A 160 -21.22 -8.78 4.24
N SER A 161 -21.12 -7.94 3.22
CA SER A 161 -21.59 -8.24 1.85
C SER A 161 -20.84 -9.41 1.19
N ARG A 162 -19.68 -9.77 1.72
CA ARG A 162 -18.90 -10.94 1.27
C ARG A 162 -18.70 -11.89 2.44
N ILE A 163 -19.16 -13.12 2.30
CA ILE A 163 -19.07 -14.14 3.36
C ILE A 163 -17.66 -14.23 3.96
N LYS A 164 -16.63 -14.18 3.13
CA LYS A 164 -15.23 -14.23 3.59
C LYS A 164 -14.75 -13.01 4.40
N ASP A 165 -15.53 -11.94 4.45
CA ASP A 165 -15.26 -10.73 5.23
C ASP A 165 -16.13 -10.69 6.50
N SER A 166 -17.08 -11.65 6.70
CA SER A 166 -17.88 -11.82 7.91
C SER A 166 -17.06 -12.40 9.07
N GLY A 167 -17.60 -12.40 10.28
CA GLY A 167 -16.90 -12.81 11.49
C GLY A 167 -16.37 -11.59 12.24
N THR A 168 -15.08 -11.48 12.44
CA THR A 168 -14.45 -10.28 13.03
C THR A 168 -14.56 -9.06 12.12
N GLY A 169 -14.73 -9.27 10.82
CA GLY A 169 -14.64 -8.22 9.80
C GLY A 169 -13.23 -7.69 9.58
N LEU A 170 -12.26 -8.16 10.37
CA LEU A 170 -10.87 -7.74 10.31
C LEU A 170 -10.11 -8.52 9.23
N LYS A 171 -9.30 -7.82 8.45
CA LYS A 171 -8.31 -8.39 7.53
C LYS A 171 -7.00 -7.66 7.61
N PHE A 172 -5.94 -8.44 7.51
CA PHE A 172 -4.58 -7.91 7.35
C PHE A 172 -4.08 -8.10 5.93
N SER A 173 -3.25 -7.17 5.50
CA SER A 173 -2.33 -7.38 4.38
C SER A 173 -0.99 -6.70 4.65
N VAL A 174 0.07 -7.35 4.20
CA VAL A 174 1.45 -6.90 4.39
C VAL A 174 2.14 -6.91 3.04
N TYR A 175 2.79 -5.79 2.69
CA TYR A 175 3.66 -5.76 1.51
C TYR A 175 5.07 -6.15 1.91
N CYS A 176 5.63 -7.17 1.26
CA CYS A 176 6.98 -7.64 1.51
C CYS A 176 7.83 -7.61 0.23
N HIS A 177 9.10 -7.24 0.39
CA HIS A 177 10.13 -7.27 -0.65
C HIS A 177 11.08 -8.43 -0.36
N ILE A 178 11.02 -9.47 -1.19
CA ILE A 178 11.69 -10.77 -0.95
C ILE A 178 12.52 -11.27 -2.13
N PRO A 179 13.44 -10.46 -2.68
CA PRO A 179 14.25 -10.84 -3.84
C PRO A 179 15.13 -12.06 -3.55
N GLY A 180 15.67 -12.20 -2.34
CA GLY A 180 16.52 -13.33 -1.98
C GLY A 180 15.77 -14.66 -2.08
N ILE A 181 14.59 -14.76 -1.53
CA ILE A 181 13.74 -15.97 -1.58
C ILE A 181 13.37 -16.32 -3.02
N VAL A 182 13.06 -15.32 -3.85
CA VAL A 182 12.69 -15.57 -5.26
C VAL A 182 13.91 -16.00 -6.07
N LEU A 183 15.03 -15.28 -5.98
CA LEU A 183 16.26 -15.58 -6.71
C LEU A 183 16.89 -16.91 -6.30
N SER A 184 16.68 -17.36 -5.06
CA SER A 184 17.13 -18.69 -4.60
C SER A 184 16.23 -19.84 -5.07
N GLY A 185 15.09 -19.55 -5.71
CA GLY A 185 14.11 -20.57 -6.13
C GLY A 185 13.22 -21.12 -5.00
N GLU A 186 13.27 -20.52 -3.80
CA GLU A 186 12.54 -21.02 -2.62
C GLU A 186 11.10 -20.47 -2.50
N PHE A 187 10.67 -19.60 -3.42
CA PHE A 187 9.38 -18.92 -3.34
C PHE A 187 8.17 -19.88 -3.35
N GLU A 188 8.16 -20.88 -4.24
CA GLU A 188 7.04 -21.82 -4.34
C GLU A 188 6.91 -22.70 -3.08
N THR A 189 8.04 -23.03 -2.42
CA THR A 189 8.02 -23.75 -1.14
C THR A 189 7.45 -22.87 -0.04
N LEU A 190 7.88 -21.61 0.05
CA LEU A 190 7.33 -20.63 1.00
C LEU A 190 5.83 -20.40 0.79
N LYS A 191 5.40 -20.24 -0.45
CA LYS A 191 3.99 -20.04 -0.80
C LYS A 191 3.10 -21.21 -0.33
N LYS A 192 3.56 -22.45 -0.54
CA LYS A 192 2.83 -23.64 -0.04
C LYS A 192 2.74 -23.66 1.47
N GLU A 193 3.80 -23.26 2.19
CA GLU A 193 3.80 -23.18 3.65
C GLU A 193 2.85 -22.10 4.16
N ILE A 194 2.82 -20.93 3.55
CA ILE A 194 1.92 -19.83 3.86
C ILE A 194 0.46 -20.21 3.61
N ASN A 195 0.17 -20.85 2.47
CA ASN A 195 -1.19 -21.26 2.13
C ASN A 195 -1.75 -22.30 3.12
N LYS A 196 -0.93 -23.21 3.64
CA LYS A 196 -1.34 -24.18 4.68
C LYS A 196 -1.77 -23.51 5.98
N LYS A 197 -1.31 -22.29 6.25
CA LYS A 197 -1.66 -21.50 7.42
C LYS A 197 -2.88 -20.59 7.19
N GLY A 198 -3.59 -20.71 6.06
CA GLY A 198 -4.76 -19.89 5.73
C GLY A 198 -4.44 -18.48 5.25
N TYR A 199 -3.22 -18.25 4.79
CA TYR A 199 -2.80 -16.98 4.20
C TYR A 199 -2.50 -17.14 2.71
N CYS A 200 -2.59 -16.04 1.97
CA CYS A 200 -2.28 -15.99 0.56
C CYS A 200 -1.14 -14.99 0.30
N ILE A 201 -0.18 -15.39 -0.52
CA ILE A 201 0.90 -14.50 -0.99
C ILE A 201 0.82 -14.36 -2.51
N LYS A 202 0.75 -13.11 -2.99
CA LYS A 202 0.60 -12.77 -4.43
C LYS A 202 1.50 -11.62 -4.81
N LYS A 203 1.92 -11.55 -6.07
CA LYS A 203 2.59 -10.35 -6.61
C LYS A 203 1.66 -9.14 -6.50
N VAL A 204 2.19 -8.00 -6.14
CA VAL A 204 1.43 -6.75 -6.00
C VAL A 204 1.18 -6.10 -7.35
N PHE A 205 2.15 -6.18 -8.23
CA PHE A 205 2.11 -5.61 -9.56
C PHE A 205 2.27 -6.76 -10.56
N ASP A 206 1.29 -6.92 -11.44
CA ASP A 206 1.33 -7.88 -12.54
C ASP A 206 2.40 -7.39 -13.53
N SER A 207 3.64 -7.76 -13.28
CA SER A 207 4.67 -7.60 -14.26
C SER A 207 4.50 -8.69 -15.31
N THR A 208 4.57 -8.30 -16.56
CA THR A 208 4.77 -9.21 -17.69
C THR A 208 5.79 -10.30 -17.33
N THR A 209 5.78 -11.45 -17.99
CA THR A 209 6.72 -12.57 -17.86
C THR A 209 8.20 -12.20 -18.05
N ASP A 210 8.49 -10.92 -18.16
CA ASP A 210 9.82 -10.36 -18.34
C ASP A 210 10.52 -10.22 -16.99
N TYR A 211 11.47 -11.10 -16.72
CA TYR A 211 12.31 -11.11 -15.50
C TYR A 211 13.04 -9.77 -15.27
N GLU A 212 13.25 -8.97 -16.31
CA GLU A 212 13.90 -7.67 -16.20
C GLU A 212 13.01 -6.58 -15.57
N LYS A 213 11.69 -6.80 -15.48
CA LYS A 213 10.72 -5.91 -14.86
C LYS A 213 10.23 -6.42 -13.50
N GLU A 214 10.90 -7.39 -12.92
CA GLU A 214 10.55 -8.00 -11.64
C GLU A 214 10.90 -7.06 -10.49
N ASN A 215 9.92 -6.73 -9.64
CA ASN A 215 10.12 -5.85 -8.48
C ASN A 215 10.22 -6.61 -7.15
N TYR A 216 9.93 -7.91 -7.15
CA TYR A 216 9.97 -8.79 -5.97
C TYR A 216 9.11 -8.34 -4.79
N ILE A 217 8.06 -7.53 -5.05
CA ILE A 217 7.09 -7.09 -4.06
C ILE A 217 5.87 -8.01 -4.08
N PHE A 218 5.52 -8.53 -2.93
CA PHE A 218 4.40 -9.44 -2.74
C PHE A 218 3.44 -8.92 -1.65
N GLU A 219 2.15 -9.16 -1.82
CA GLU A 219 1.14 -8.97 -0.79
C GLU A 219 0.87 -10.31 -0.10
N LEU A 220 1.19 -10.36 1.19
CA LEU A 220 0.72 -11.39 2.11
C LEU A 220 -0.62 -10.93 2.68
N SER A 221 -1.66 -11.73 2.62
CA SER A 221 -2.99 -11.38 3.14
C SER A 221 -3.70 -12.57 3.78
N THR A 222 -4.57 -12.29 4.75
CA THR A 222 -5.50 -13.28 5.30
C THR A 222 -6.52 -13.69 4.24
N ASP A 223 -6.79 -14.98 4.10
CA ASP A 223 -7.74 -15.52 3.11
C ASP A 223 -9.14 -15.71 3.68
N LEU A 224 -9.27 -16.29 4.89
CA LEU A 224 -10.54 -16.55 5.57
C LEU A 224 -10.53 -16.03 7.02
N ASN A 225 -11.64 -15.39 7.44
CA ASN A 225 -11.77 -14.78 8.77
C ASN A 225 -12.77 -15.51 9.70
N LEU A 226 -13.44 -16.57 9.23
CA LEU A 226 -14.62 -17.12 9.87
C LEU A 226 -14.38 -17.90 11.17
N CYS A 227 -13.12 -18.26 11.51
CA CYS A 227 -12.84 -19.18 12.60
C CYS A 227 -11.74 -18.72 13.58
N GLN A 228 -11.25 -17.49 13.45
CA GLN A 228 -10.15 -17.00 14.29
C GLN A 228 -10.57 -15.72 15.02
N THR A 229 -10.09 -15.55 16.24
CA THR A 229 -10.18 -14.25 16.94
C THR A 229 -9.24 -13.24 16.32
N GLU A 230 -9.48 -11.96 16.56
CA GLU A 230 -8.58 -10.87 16.09
C GLU A 230 -7.17 -11.03 16.64
N ILE A 231 -7.06 -11.50 17.89
CA ILE A 231 -5.78 -11.74 18.56
C ILE A 231 -5.03 -12.86 17.86
N ASP A 232 -5.69 -14.00 17.61
CA ASP A 232 -5.09 -15.14 16.90
C ASP A 232 -4.60 -14.74 15.51
N GLN A 233 -5.41 -13.98 14.75
CA GLN A 233 -5.02 -13.45 13.43
C GLN A 233 -3.78 -12.58 13.51
N SER A 234 -3.66 -11.73 14.54
CA SER A 234 -2.50 -10.85 14.72
C SER A 234 -1.23 -11.63 15.06
N ILE A 235 -1.33 -12.64 15.93
CA ILE A 235 -0.23 -13.53 16.34
C ILE A 235 0.25 -14.36 15.14
N ASP A 236 -0.68 -14.96 14.40
CA ASP A 236 -0.35 -15.76 13.23
C ASP A 236 0.31 -14.94 12.14
N LEU A 237 -0.23 -13.76 11.82
CA LEU A 237 0.38 -12.84 10.86
C LEU A 237 1.82 -12.49 11.24
N LYS A 238 2.06 -12.11 12.49
CA LYS A 238 3.42 -11.80 12.98
C LYS A 238 4.34 -13.01 12.85
N SER A 239 3.88 -14.19 13.22
CA SER A 239 4.65 -15.42 13.10
C SER A 239 5.06 -15.70 11.65
N ILE A 240 4.14 -15.53 10.70
CA ILE A 240 4.42 -15.70 9.26
C ILE A 240 5.39 -14.62 8.76
N CYS A 241 5.20 -13.36 9.14
CA CYS A 241 6.11 -12.28 8.77
C CYS A 241 7.52 -12.52 9.32
N GLN A 242 7.66 -12.97 10.58
CA GLN A 242 8.96 -13.31 11.17
C GLN A 242 9.64 -14.47 10.43
N LEU A 243 8.90 -15.48 9.99
CA LEU A 243 9.41 -16.56 9.15
C LEU A 243 9.98 -16.01 7.82
N ILE A 244 9.21 -15.15 7.14
CA ILE A 244 9.63 -14.53 5.86
C ILE A 244 10.89 -13.68 6.10
N ILE A 245 10.89 -12.81 7.11
CA ILE A 245 12.03 -11.94 7.45
C ILE A 245 13.29 -12.76 7.71
N LYS A 246 13.19 -13.77 8.58
CA LYS A 246 14.32 -14.62 8.92
C LYS A 246 14.88 -15.36 7.68
N LYS A 247 14.00 -15.88 6.84
CA LYS A 247 14.37 -16.61 5.63
C LYS A 247 15.04 -15.67 4.61
N GLU A 248 14.43 -14.52 4.33
CA GLU A 248 14.96 -13.52 3.41
C GLU A 248 16.34 -13.02 3.86
N ARG A 249 16.48 -12.63 5.13
CA ARG A 249 17.77 -12.16 5.67
C ARG A 249 18.86 -13.24 5.62
N LYS A 250 18.51 -14.51 5.89
CA LYS A 250 19.46 -15.62 5.77
C LYS A 250 19.98 -15.78 4.34
N ILE A 251 19.11 -15.70 3.35
CA ILE A 251 19.48 -15.80 1.94
C ILE A 251 20.28 -14.58 1.49
N LYS A 252 19.89 -13.38 1.90
CA LYS A 252 20.66 -12.15 1.63
C LYS A 252 22.08 -12.24 2.19
N ALA A 253 22.24 -12.71 3.43
CA ALA A 253 23.55 -12.92 4.03
C ALA A 253 24.39 -13.93 3.20
N PHE A 254 23.78 -15.05 2.80
CA PHE A 254 24.45 -16.03 1.94
C PHE A 254 24.89 -15.43 0.59
N PHE A 255 24.07 -14.61 -0.05
CA PHE A 255 24.42 -13.94 -1.31
C PHE A 255 25.55 -12.92 -1.13
N ALA A 256 25.54 -12.19 -0.03
CA ALA A 256 26.59 -11.22 0.30
C ALA A 256 27.93 -11.91 0.57
N ASP A 257 27.93 -12.96 1.42
CA ASP A 257 29.14 -13.69 1.82
C ASP A 257 29.79 -14.41 0.63
N ASN A 258 28.99 -14.96 -0.28
CA ASN A 258 29.48 -15.68 -1.46
C ASN A 258 29.66 -14.78 -2.70
N LYS A 259 29.51 -13.46 -2.57
CA LYS A 259 29.60 -12.50 -3.70
C LYS A 259 28.82 -12.99 -4.92
N SER A 260 27.54 -13.34 -4.74
CA SER A 260 26.69 -13.92 -5.78
C SER A 260 26.72 -13.11 -7.08
N VAL A 261 27.26 -13.71 -8.15
CA VAL A 261 27.34 -13.08 -9.47
C VAL A 261 25.96 -12.74 -10.03
N TYR A 262 24.96 -13.57 -9.74
CA TYR A 262 23.58 -13.29 -10.16
C TYR A 262 23.01 -12.05 -9.47
N ALA A 263 23.23 -11.89 -8.17
CA ALA A 263 22.81 -10.72 -7.43
C ALA A 263 23.55 -9.46 -7.89
N GLN A 264 24.88 -9.57 -8.11
CA GLN A 264 25.68 -8.47 -8.64
C GLN A 264 25.21 -8.03 -10.03
N ASN A 265 25.01 -8.98 -10.95
CA ASN A 265 24.53 -8.68 -12.29
C ASN A 265 23.14 -8.02 -12.29
N PHE A 266 22.22 -8.50 -11.44
CA PHE A 266 20.88 -7.93 -11.30
C PHE A 266 20.94 -6.47 -10.83
N VAL A 267 21.73 -6.18 -9.79
CA VAL A 267 21.90 -4.82 -9.24
C VAL A 267 22.60 -3.89 -10.24
N GLN A 268 23.72 -4.35 -10.85
CA GLN A 268 24.50 -3.53 -11.77
C GLN A 268 23.76 -3.21 -13.07
N LYS A 269 23.00 -4.17 -13.62
CA LYS A 269 22.10 -3.91 -14.76
C LYS A 269 21.07 -2.82 -14.43
N SER A 270 20.47 -2.92 -13.26
CA SER A 270 19.44 -1.95 -12.82
C SER A 270 20.05 -0.57 -12.61
N TRP A 271 21.24 -0.48 -12.02
CA TRP A 271 21.95 0.78 -11.88
C TRP A 271 22.37 1.37 -13.23
N GLY A 272 22.86 0.54 -14.18
CA GLY A 272 23.15 0.98 -15.54
C GLY A 272 21.92 1.56 -16.24
N LYS A 273 20.73 1.00 -16.03
CA LYS A 273 19.47 1.56 -16.54
C LYS A 273 19.22 2.96 -15.97
N VAL A 274 19.41 3.21 -14.68
CA VAL A 274 19.24 4.54 -14.09
C VAL A 274 20.14 5.57 -14.76
N LEU A 275 21.40 5.23 -14.96
CA LEU A 275 22.40 6.16 -15.51
C LEU A 275 22.11 6.57 -16.96
N PHE A 276 21.59 5.66 -17.77
CA PHE A 276 21.57 5.82 -19.23
C PHE A 276 20.15 5.87 -19.83
N SER A 277 19.10 5.52 -19.10
CA SER A 277 17.74 5.58 -19.64
C SER A 277 17.17 6.99 -19.58
N LEU A 278 16.62 7.44 -20.69
CA LEU A 278 15.95 8.74 -20.79
C LEU A 278 14.48 8.67 -20.38
N PHE A 279 13.89 7.48 -20.43
CA PHE A 279 12.49 7.24 -20.13
C PHE A 279 12.34 6.00 -19.25
N PHE A 280 11.40 6.05 -18.31
CA PHE A 280 10.99 4.90 -17.52
C PHE A 280 9.47 4.80 -17.49
N ASP A 281 8.91 3.61 -17.76
CA ASP A 281 7.57 3.29 -17.30
C ASP A 281 7.56 3.05 -15.77
N PHE A 282 6.38 3.07 -15.16
CA PHE A 282 6.27 2.94 -13.71
C PHE A 282 6.80 1.59 -13.20
N ASN A 283 6.48 0.48 -13.88
CA ASN A 283 6.88 -0.85 -13.44
C ASN A 283 8.40 -1.05 -13.55
N GLU A 284 8.99 -0.55 -14.63
CA GLU A 284 10.45 -0.58 -14.82
C GLU A 284 11.16 0.27 -13.76
N ALA A 285 10.68 1.48 -13.51
CA ALA A 285 11.23 2.35 -12.48
C ALA A 285 11.17 1.73 -11.08
N MET A 286 10.04 1.11 -10.74
CA MET A 286 9.86 0.42 -9.48
C MET A 286 10.80 -0.80 -9.35
N SER A 287 10.94 -1.58 -10.43
CA SER A 287 11.89 -2.71 -10.48
C SER A 287 13.32 -2.24 -10.20
N VAL A 288 13.73 -1.16 -10.83
CA VAL A 288 15.05 -0.54 -10.63
C VAL A 288 15.25 -0.06 -9.19
N ILE A 289 14.28 0.65 -8.62
CA ILE A 289 14.35 1.10 -7.21
C ILE A 289 14.54 -0.10 -6.27
N MET A 290 13.78 -1.17 -6.47
CA MET A 290 13.86 -2.35 -5.62
C MET A 290 15.15 -3.14 -5.81
N ALA A 291 15.70 -3.16 -7.01
CA ALA A 291 17.02 -3.76 -7.28
C ALA A 291 18.15 -2.96 -6.60
N ILE A 292 18.09 -1.62 -6.63
CA ILE A 292 19.06 -0.77 -5.93
C ILE A 292 18.94 -0.96 -4.42
N LYS A 293 17.72 -0.98 -3.86
CA LYS A 293 17.50 -1.31 -2.45
C LYS A 293 18.16 -2.64 -2.07
N PHE A 294 17.97 -3.68 -2.86
CA PHE A 294 18.58 -4.98 -2.66
C PHE A 294 20.12 -4.91 -2.73
N GLY A 295 20.67 -4.14 -3.67
CA GLY A 295 22.11 -3.92 -3.80
C GLY A 295 22.74 -3.23 -2.59
N VAL A 296 22.03 -2.27 -1.99
CA VAL A 296 22.46 -1.61 -0.73
C VAL A 296 22.48 -2.61 0.41
N GLU A 297 21.43 -3.42 0.53
CA GLU A 297 21.31 -4.44 1.58
C GLU A 297 22.36 -5.53 1.49
N LEU A 298 22.77 -5.90 0.28
CA LEU A 298 23.88 -6.83 0.01
C LEU A 298 25.26 -6.17 0.07
N LYS A 299 25.34 -4.86 0.28
CA LYS A 299 26.58 -4.07 0.26
C LYS A 299 27.32 -4.12 -1.08
N ILE A 300 26.63 -4.41 -2.18
CA ILE A 300 27.15 -4.33 -3.55
C ILE A 300 27.34 -2.88 -3.96
N ILE A 301 26.41 -2.01 -3.54
CA ILE A 301 26.46 -0.56 -3.74
C ILE A 301 26.31 0.17 -2.42
N SER A 302 26.80 1.41 -2.37
CA SER A 302 26.59 2.32 -1.25
C SER A 302 25.92 3.60 -1.71
N LEU A 303 25.09 4.14 -0.83
CA LEU A 303 24.45 5.44 -0.98
C LEU A 303 25.09 6.42 -0.01
N PRO A 304 25.46 7.63 -0.43
CA PRO A 304 26.06 8.63 0.44
C PRO A 304 25.05 9.25 1.41
N GLN A 305 23.76 9.11 1.11
CA GLN A 305 22.66 9.57 1.94
C GLN A 305 21.59 8.48 2.07
N GLU A 306 20.90 8.51 3.19
CA GLU A 306 19.78 7.59 3.44
C GLU A 306 18.60 7.93 2.53
N ILE A 307 18.08 6.92 1.82
CA ILE A 307 16.93 7.05 0.92
C ILE A 307 15.78 6.21 1.46
N ASN A 308 14.63 6.82 1.65
CA ASN A 308 13.40 6.07 1.88
C ASN A 308 12.88 5.53 0.53
N PHE A 309 13.20 4.27 0.22
CA PHE A 309 12.83 3.61 -1.02
C PHE A 309 11.32 3.51 -1.23
N VAL A 310 10.55 3.36 -0.14
CA VAL A 310 9.09 3.30 -0.21
C VAL A 310 8.55 4.66 -0.63
N SER A 311 9.03 5.74 -0.01
CA SER A 311 8.67 7.10 -0.39
C SER A 311 8.99 7.38 -1.86
N LEU A 312 10.16 6.96 -2.33
CA LEU A 312 10.58 7.14 -3.73
C LEU A 312 9.62 6.44 -4.71
N ILE A 313 9.13 5.23 -4.40
CA ILE A 313 8.11 4.56 -5.23
C ILE A 313 6.86 5.42 -5.39
N TYR A 314 6.42 6.08 -4.33
CA TYR A 314 5.23 6.95 -4.39
C TYR A 314 5.50 8.24 -5.17
N GLN A 315 6.72 8.79 -5.09
CA GLN A 315 7.13 9.98 -5.84
C GLN A 315 7.20 9.75 -7.36
N ILE A 316 7.47 8.52 -7.80
CA ILE A 316 7.55 8.18 -9.23
C ILE A 316 6.23 7.74 -9.85
N LYS A 317 5.12 7.72 -9.10
CA LYS A 317 3.80 7.33 -9.63
C LYS A 317 3.27 8.37 -10.62
N ASP A 318 2.46 7.90 -11.58
CA ASP A 318 2.00 8.74 -12.70
C ASP A 318 1.28 9.99 -12.22
N HIS A 319 0.35 9.87 -11.26
CA HIS A 319 -0.45 11.01 -10.82
C HIS A 319 0.29 11.95 -9.87
N HIS A 320 1.31 11.46 -9.17
CA HIS A 320 2.23 12.34 -8.46
C HIS A 320 3.06 13.18 -9.43
N ILE A 321 3.54 12.57 -10.52
CA ILE A 321 4.30 13.29 -11.57
C ILE A 321 3.37 14.24 -12.32
N ASP A 322 2.13 13.84 -12.63
CA ASP A 322 1.11 14.74 -13.21
C ASP A 322 0.89 15.98 -12.34
N TYR A 323 0.82 15.80 -11.03
CA TYR A 323 0.73 16.91 -10.11
C TYR A 323 1.94 17.84 -10.19
N LEU A 324 3.15 17.27 -10.26
CA LEU A 324 4.36 18.09 -10.43
C LEU A 324 4.32 18.88 -11.75
N LEU A 325 3.89 18.25 -12.84
CA LEU A 325 3.75 18.88 -14.16
C LEU A 325 2.70 20.01 -14.19
N ASP A 326 1.63 19.88 -13.40
CA ASP A 326 0.58 20.91 -13.29
C ASP A 326 0.98 22.11 -12.42
N ASN A 327 1.93 21.94 -11.49
CA ASN A 327 2.25 22.95 -10.47
C ASN A 327 3.66 23.55 -10.57
N TYR A 328 4.52 22.99 -11.40
CA TYR A 328 5.90 23.44 -11.60
C TYR A 328 6.25 23.49 -13.08
N ASP A 329 7.07 24.46 -13.45
CA ASP A 329 7.56 24.60 -14.82
C ASP A 329 8.77 23.69 -15.05
N PHE A 330 8.65 22.80 -16.05
CA PHE A 330 9.72 21.93 -16.51
C PHE A 330 10.03 22.22 -17.99
N SER A 331 11.32 22.30 -18.33
CA SER A 331 11.77 22.38 -19.72
C SER A 331 11.95 20.97 -20.27
N PHE A 332 11.34 20.70 -21.40
CA PHE A 332 11.45 19.42 -22.11
C PHE A 332 12.01 19.63 -23.52
N GLU A 333 12.61 18.59 -24.06
CA GLU A 333 13.06 18.53 -25.45
C GLU A 333 11.84 18.68 -26.41
N GLU A 334 12.04 19.35 -27.57
CA GLU A 334 10.95 19.64 -28.53
C GLU A 334 10.19 18.37 -28.96
N GLU A 335 10.88 17.25 -29.13
CA GLU A 335 10.29 15.97 -29.56
C GLU A 335 9.24 15.42 -28.60
N ILE A 336 9.31 15.78 -27.31
CA ILE A 336 8.40 15.28 -26.26
C ILE A 336 7.49 16.37 -25.70
N ALA A 337 7.71 17.63 -26.09
CA ALA A 337 7.00 18.79 -25.52
C ALA A 337 5.46 18.67 -25.62
N ASP A 338 4.94 18.05 -26.67
CA ASP A 338 3.50 17.87 -26.88
C ASP A 338 2.99 16.48 -26.43
N ASN A 339 3.87 15.60 -25.94
CA ASN A 339 3.49 14.26 -25.54
C ASN A 339 3.48 14.11 -24.01
N HIS A 340 2.29 14.24 -23.41
CA HIS A 340 2.11 14.17 -21.96
C HIS A 340 2.66 12.88 -21.31
N LYS A 341 2.43 11.72 -21.95
CA LYS A 341 2.93 10.44 -21.46
C LYS A 341 4.47 10.38 -21.46
N MET A 342 5.10 10.90 -22.50
CA MET A 342 6.56 10.96 -22.57
C MET A 342 7.13 11.94 -21.54
N LYS A 343 6.46 13.06 -21.24
CA LYS A 343 6.87 13.98 -20.15
C LYS A 343 6.86 13.27 -18.80
N ILE A 344 5.83 12.47 -18.50
CA ILE A 344 5.77 11.66 -17.26
C ILE A 344 6.95 10.69 -17.19
N GLN A 345 7.21 9.94 -18.26
CA GLN A 345 8.31 8.98 -18.33
C GLN A 345 9.68 9.64 -18.22
N ARG A 346 9.85 10.82 -18.83
CA ARG A 346 11.08 11.62 -18.78
C ARG A 346 11.34 12.18 -17.40
N LEU A 347 10.33 12.78 -16.76
CA LEU A 347 10.45 13.31 -15.40
C LEU A 347 10.72 12.21 -14.39
N ARG A 348 10.11 11.04 -14.55
CA ARG A 348 10.41 9.85 -13.74
C ARG A 348 11.88 9.44 -13.84
N ALA A 349 12.45 9.46 -15.05
CA ALA A 349 13.88 9.18 -15.26
C ALA A 349 14.76 10.21 -14.53
N VAL A 350 14.43 11.48 -14.62
CA VAL A 350 15.17 12.57 -13.94
C VAL A 350 15.10 12.39 -12.41
N ILE A 351 13.93 12.08 -11.84
CA ILE A 351 13.78 11.82 -10.40
C ILE A 351 14.68 10.68 -9.96
N LEU A 352 14.71 9.56 -10.71
CA LEU A 352 15.57 8.43 -10.39
C LEU A 352 17.05 8.77 -10.51
N GLN A 353 17.46 9.45 -11.58
CA GLN A 353 18.85 9.87 -11.79
C GLN A 353 19.34 10.77 -10.66
N GLN A 354 18.54 11.76 -10.24
CA GLN A 354 18.86 12.64 -9.11
C GLN A 354 18.91 11.89 -7.77
N SER A 355 17.96 10.96 -7.54
CA SER A 355 17.93 10.17 -6.30
C SER A 355 19.13 9.26 -6.16
N PHE A 356 19.69 8.80 -7.26
CA PHE A 356 20.77 7.82 -7.30
C PHE A 356 22.09 8.35 -7.90
N GLU A 357 22.23 9.68 -8.05
CA GLU A 357 23.39 10.32 -8.69
C GLU A 357 24.75 9.91 -8.08
N LYS A 358 24.77 9.70 -6.76
CA LYS A 358 25.99 9.47 -5.99
C LYS A 358 26.16 8.01 -5.52
N ILE A 359 25.60 7.07 -6.27
CA ILE A 359 25.83 5.65 -6.00
C ILE A 359 27.29 5.27 -6.30
N GLU A 360 27.89 4.52 -5.39
CA GLU A 360 29.22 3.93 -5.56
C GLU A 360 29.15 2.40 -5.55
N LEU A 361 29.84 1.75 -6.49
CA LEU A 361 30.06 0.30 -6.43
C LEU A 361 31.08 -0.03 -5.35
N LYS A 362 30.73 -0.97 -4.48
CA LYS A 362 31.68 -1.59 -3.56
C LYS A 362 32.21 -2.84 -4.23
N GLY A 363 33.49 -2.84 -4.56
CA GLY A 363 34.19 -3.94 -5.20
C GLY A 363 34.30 -5.22 -4.36
#